data_b32318f7011381e6f5838972557c98d2
#
_entry.id   b32318f7011381e6f5838972557c98d2
#
_cell.length_a   1.000
_cell.length_b   1.000
_cell.length_c   1.000
_cell.angle_alpha   90.00
_cell.angle_beta   90.00
_cell.angle_gamma   90.00
#
_symmetry.space_group_name_H-M   'P 1'
#
loop_
_entity.id
_entity.type
_entity.pdbx_description
1 polymer ?
#
loop_
_entity_poly.entity_id
_entity_poly.type
_entity_poly.pdbx_seq_one_letter_code
_entity_poly.pdbx_strand_id
1 'polypeptide(L)'
;MIKKLRKKFIAIAMCSMALVLFVIMAGINTANYTNVCRNADMRIHVIAENDGKFPENPADDNPQDDNQTPPEPQKEKELARRDISPESAFDTRFFTVTLTDKGTVDQVDTGKIAAVSTKEAKKYAAYLYKKQHTLGFISCYRYQLVTTGDNTRMYIFVNCERELNTFHTFLLASIGISLAGLLLVFLLVVLFSGMLVKPVAESYEKQKRFITDASHEIKTPLTIIDANTEVLEMTGGENQWTKSTRKQIARLTSLTEKLVFLSRMDEESTQLEMTDFAISDAVIDTAEPFVSYAASRGKTLELDIAPDLTYHGNEGCIRQCVSLLLDNAVKYSTENGKLRLTFHKQGRALTLTVWNTT
;
A
#
# COMPACT_ATOMS: atom_id res chain seq x y z
N MET A 1 10.42 13.49 -16.61
CA MET A 1 9.14 12.77 -16.60
C MET A 1 9.27 11.26 -16.82
N ILE A 2 9.76 10.77 -17.95
CA ILE A 2 9.86 9.34 -18.33
C ILE A 2 10.59 8.48 -17.29
N LYS A 3 11.79 8.93 -16.83
CA LYS A 3 12.58 8.20 -15.81
C LYS A 3 11.84 8.07 -14.47
N LYS A 4 11.06 9.08 -14.07
CA LYS A 4 10.28 9.09 -12.83
C LYS A 4 9.07 8.17 -12.94
N LEU A 5 8.38 8.19 -14.09
CA LEU A 5 7.26 7.29 -14.39
C LEU A 5 7.71 5.82 -14.40
N ARG A 6 8.83 5.53 -15.07
CA ARG A 6 9.44 4.20 -15.10
C ARG A 6 9.79 3.68 -13.70
N LYS A 7 10.41 4.53 -12.84
CA LYS A 7 10.72 4.16 -11.46
C LYS A 7 9.46 3.86 -10.65
N LYS A 8 8.40 4.68 -10.79
CA LYS A 8 7.12 4.45 -10.12
C LYS A 8 6.47 3.14 -10.58
N PHE A 9 6.46 2.88 -11.89
CA PHE A 9 5.94 1.64 -12.45
C PHE A 9 6.65 0.41 -11.89
N ILE A 10 8.01 0.41 -11.91
CA ILE A 10 8.82 -0.69 -11.36
C ILE A 10 8.50 -0.87 -9.86
N ALA A 11 8.47 0.21 -9.10
CA ALA A 11 8.20 0.14 -7.66
C ALA A 11 6.82 -0.45 -7.36
N ILE A 12 5.76 -0.01 -8.05
CA ILE A 12 4.40 -0.52 -7.85
C ILE A 12 4.31 -2.00 -8.23
N ALA A 13 4.86 -2.38 -9.39
CA ALA A 13 4.88 -3.77 -9.84
C ALA A 13 5.62 -4.69 -8.86
N MET A 14 6.77 -4.26 -8.35
CA MET A 14 7.55 -5.02 -7.38
C MET A 14 6.87 -5.12 -6.02
N CYS A 15 6.28 -4.03 -5.52
CA CYS A 15 5.54 -4.03 -4.26
C CYS A 15 4.31 -4.96 -4.33
N SER A 16 3.55 -4.92 -5.42
CA SER A 16 2.38 -5.81 -5.59
C SER A 16 2.78 -7.28 -5.64
N MET A 17 3.85 -7.60 -6.39
CA MET A 17 4.35 -8.97 -6.49
C MET A 17 4.91 -9.48 -5.16
N ALA A 18 5.69 -8.65 -4.45
CA ALA A 18 6.22 -8.99 -3.14
C ALA A 18 5.09 -9.26 -2.12
N LEU A 19 4.01 -8.46 -2.14
CA LEU A 19 2.85 -8.66 -1.28
C LEU A 19 2.16 -10.00 -1.56
N VAL A 20 1.91 -10.33 -2.83
CA VAL A 20 1.27 -11.60 -3.21
C VAL A 20 2.13 -12.79 -2.77
N LEU A 21 3.43 -12.77 -3.07
CA LEU A 21 4.36 -13.82 -2.65
C LEU A 21 4.41 -13.97 -1.13
N PHE A 22 4.42 -12.86 -0.39
CA PHE A 22 4.39 -12.88 1.07
C PHE A 22 3.14 -13.57 1.61
N VAL A 23 1.95 -13.23 1.09
CA VAL A 23 0.68 -13.83 1.53
C VAL A 23 0.65 -15.33 1.25
N ILE A 24 1.07 -15.75 0.04
CA ILE A 24 1.13 -17.18 -0.33
C ILE A 24 2.10 -17.93 0.57
N MET A 25 3.32 -17.39 0.75
CA MET A 25 4.36 -18.01 1.57
C MET A 25 3.92 -18.11 3.04
N ALA A 26 3.33 -17.05 3.60
CA ALA A 26 2.81 -17.04 4.95
C ALA A 26 1.70 -18.09 5.12
N GLY A 27 0.76 -18.18 4.17
CA GLY A 27 -0.32 -19.17 4.18
C GLY A 27 0.20 -20.62 4.17
N ILE A 28 1.10 -20.94 3.23
CA ILE A 28 1.66 -22.30 3.11
C ILE A 28 2.48 -22.67 4.36
N ASN A 29 3.34 -21.79 4.85
CA ASN A 29 4.16 -22.08 6.01
C ASN A 29 3.34 -22.18 7.30
N THR A 30 2.30 -21.36 7.45
CA THR A 30 1.35 -21.46 8.58
C THR A 30 0.59 -22.79 8.53
N ALA A 31 0.07 -23.19 7.38
CA ALA A 31 -0.60 -24.47 7.21
C ALA A 31 0.34 -25.66 7.52
N ASN A 32 1.58 -25.61 7.05
CA ASN A 32 2.58 -26.64 7.31
C ASN A 32 2.92 -26.74 8.81
N TYR A 33 3.15 -25.60 9.47
CA TYR A 33 3.38 -25.56 10.91
C TYR A 33 2.18 -26.11 11.72
N THR A 34 0.97 -25.72 11.32
CA THR A 34 -0.26 -26.22 11.95
C THR A 34 -0.40 -27.73 11.81
N ASN A 35 -0.03 -28.28 10.65
CA ASN A 35 -0.02 -29.74 10.44
C ASN A 35 0.99 -30.45 11.35
N VAL A 36 2.18 -29.89 11.54
CA VAL A 36 3.17 -30.43 12.51
C VAL A 36 2.58 -30.48 13.92
N CYS A 37 1.96 -29.38 14.37
CA CYS A 37 1.30 -29.32 15.67
C CYS A 37 0.17 -30.35 15.79
N ARG A 38 -0.73 -30.39 14.81
CA ARG A 38 -1.90 -31.28 14.79
C ARG A 38 -1.50 -32.75 14.84
N ASN A 39 -0.51 -33.15 14.05
CA ASN A 39 -0.01 -34.52 14.05
C ASN A 39 0.61 -34.90 15.40
N ALA A 40 1.36 -34.00 16.02
CA ALA A 40 1.92 -34.23 17.33
C ALA A 40 0.87 -34.30 18.43
N ASP A 41 -0.14 -33.40 18.39
CA ASP A 41 -1.25 -33.39 19.35
C ASP A 41 -2.10 -34.67 19.24
N MET A 42 -2.31 -35.18 18.03
CA MET A 42 -3.00 -36.45 17.78
C MET A 42 -2.26 -37.63 18.41
N ARG A 43 -0.93 -37.70 18.26
CA ARG A 43 -0.11 -38.73 18.90
C ARG A 43 -0.16 -38.64 20.43
N ILE A 44 -0.09 -37.42 20.99
CA ILE A 44 -0.25 -37.20 22.43
C ILE A 44 -1.60 -37.70 22.92
N HIS A 45 -2.68 -37.42 22.18
CA HIS A 45 -4.03 -37.87 22.54
C HIS A 45 -4.14 -39.40 22.63
N VAL A 46 -3.57 -40.11 21.65
CA VAL A 46 -3.53 -41.58 21.65
C VAL A 46 -2.75 -42.14 22.83
N ILE A 47 -1.62 -41.55 23.17
CA ILE A 47 -0.80 -41.93 24.32
C ILE A 47 -1.60 -41.64 25.63
N ALA A 48 -2.29 -40.51 25.71
CA ALA A 48 -3.07 -40.14 26.87
C ALA A 48 -4.27 -41.10 27.14
N GLU A 49 -4.95 -41.53 26.07
CA GLU A 49 -6.07 -42.50 26.18
C GLU A 49 -5.61 -43.91 26.58
N ASN A 50 -4.33 -44.21 26.43
CA ASN A 50 -3.74 -45.50 26.78
C ASN A 50 -2.78 -45.42 27.99
N ASP A 51 -3.11 -44.61 28.99
CA ASP A 51 -2.39 -44.46 30.26
C ASP A 51 -0.85 -44.22 30.10
N GLY A 52 -0.51 -43.37 29.11
CA GLY A 52 0.90 -43.01 28.84
C GLY A 52 1.65 -44.01 27.99
N LYS A 53 0.99 -44.99 27.39
CA LYS A 53 1.61 -45.98 26.49
C LYS A 53 1.04 -45.81 25.09
N PHE A 54 1.83 -46.12 24.08
CA PHE A 54 1.34 -46.19 22.70
C PHE A 54 0.75 -47.63 22.48
N PRO A 55 -0.45 -47.80 21.92
CA PRO A 55 -1.01 -49.12 21.66
C PRO A 55 -0.11 -49.90 20.70
N GLU A 56 0.19 -51.15 20.99
CA GLU A 56 1.07 -52.03 20.22
C GLU A 56 0.48 -52.41 18.86
N ASN A 57 -0.85 -52.51 18.77
CA ASN A 57 -1.61 -52.75 17.55
C ASN A 57 -2.86 -51.87 17.48
N PRO A 58 -2.83 -50.70 16.86
CA PRO A 58 -4.02 -49.87 16.70
C PRO A 58 -5.10 -50.53 15.83
N ALA A 59 -4.77 -51.59 15.08
CA ALA A 59 -5.72 -52.32 14.23
C ALA A 59 -6.42 -53.50 14.89
N ASP A 60 -5.91 -54.03 16.02
CA ASP A 60 -6.51 -55.21 16.71
C ASP A 60 -7.63 -54.84 17.68
N ASP A 61 -7.78 -53.58 18.06
CA ASP A 61 -8.90 -53.07 18.87
C ASP A 61 -10.16 -52.76 18.03
N ASN A 62 -10.43 -53.55 16.98
CA ASN A 62 -11.70 -53.51 16.30
C ASN A 62 -12.67 -54.45 17.03
N PRO A 63 -13.61 -53.95 17.83
CA PRO A 63 -14.66 -54.82 18.35
C PRO A 63 -15.51 -55.27 17.14
N GLN A 64 -15.29 -56.52 16.74
CA GLN A 64 -16.27 -57.23 15.92
C GLN A 64 -17.53 -57.43 16.77
N ASP A 65 -18.35 -56.39 16.81
CA ASP A 65 -19.74 -56.53 17.21
C ASP A 65 -20.61 -55.73 16.25
N ASP A 66 -21.06 -56.43 15.22
CA ASP A 66 -22.07 -56.01 14.28
C ASP A 66 -23.36 -55.69 15.04
N ASN A 67 -23.85 -54.47 14.94
CA ASN A 67 -25.22 -54.00 15.23
C ASN A 67 -25.46 -52.99 16.35
N GLN A 68 -24.57 -52.10 16.69
CA GLN A 68 -24.98 -50.88 17.42
C GLN A 68 -24.35 -49.65 16.83
N THR A 69 -25.19 -48.73 16.37
CA THR A 69 -24.76 -47.38 15.95
C THR A 69 -24.07 -46.68 17.12
N PRO A 70 -22.76 -46.34 17.04
CA PRO A 70 -22.07 -45.74 18.18
C PRO A 70 -22.64 -44.36 18.47
N PRO A 71 -22.75 -43.94 19.74
CA PRO A 71 -23.09 -42.57 20.11
C PRO A 71 -22.00 -41.58 19.60
N GLU A 72 -22.42 -40.36 19.28
CA GLU A 72 -21.59 -39.31 18.59
C GLU A 72 -20.16 -39.11 19.13
N PRO A 73 -19.84 -39.21 20.44
CA PRO A 73 -18.46 -39.09 20.95
C PRO A 73 -17.51 -40.19 20.48
N GLN A 74 -18.02 -41.37 20.07
CA GLN A 74 -17.21 -42.48 19.57
C GLN A 74 -16.81 -42.29 18.11
N LYS A 75 -17.57 -41.54 17.31
CA LYS A 75 -17.22 -41.22 15.91
C LYS A 75 -15.97 -40.31 15.79
N GLU A 76 -15.80 -39.35 16.68
CA GLU A 76 -14.61 -38.53 16.73
C GLU A 76 -13.36 -39.33 17.14
N LYS A 77 -13.52 -40.29 18.06
CA LYS A 77 -12.43 -41.17 18.49
C LYS A 77 -12.00 -42.16 17.39
N GLU A 78 -12.95 -42.70 16.64
CA GLU A 78 -12.68 -43.58 15.50
C GLU A 78 -12.04 -42.82 14.32
N LEU A 79 -12.44 -41.59 14.06
CA LEU A 79 -11.79 -40.74 13.03
C LEU A 79 -10.36 -40.41 13.39
N ALA A 80 -10.06 -40.08 14.64
CA ALA A 80 -8.71 -39.82 15.11
C ALA A 80 -7.79 -41.05 15.03
N ARG A 81 -8.34 -42.27 15.25
CA ARG A 81 -7.61 -43.53 15.12
C ARG A 81 -7.34 -43.91 13.66
N ARG A 82 -8.22 -43.61 12.72
CA ARG A 82 -8.09 -43.93 11.28
C ARG A 82 -6.97 -43.13 10.61
N ASP A 83 -6.64 -41.93 11.13
CA ASP A 83 -5.58 -41.08 10.58
C ASP A 83 -4.15 -41.45 11.07
N ILE A 84 -4.05 -42.40 12.01
CA ILE A 84 -2.75 -42.84 12.55
C ILE A 84 -2.36 -44.17 11.87
N SER A 85 -1.24 -44.12 11.11
CA SER A 85 -0.69 -45.32 10.51
C SER A 85 -0.33 -46.36 11.57
N PRO A 86 -0.56 -47.67 11.37
CA PRO A 86 -0.12 -48.74 12.26
C PRO A 86 1.38 -48.65 12.60
N GLU A 87 2.20 -48.17 11.70
CA GLU A 87 3.64 -47.96 11.89
C GLU A 87 3.98 -46.84 12.87
N SER A 88 2.99 -45.97 13.20
CA SER A 88 3.20 -44.86 14.13
C SER A 88 3.58 -45.32 15.55
N ALA A 89 3.18 -46.53 15.96
CA ALA A 89 3.57 -47.15 17.22
C ALA A 89 5.08 -47.36 17.33
N PHE A 90 5.73 -47.68 16.20
CA PHE A 90 7.16 -47.94 16.12
C PHE A 90 7.99 -46.67 15.86
N ASP A 91 7.39 -45.70 15.12
CA ASP A 91 8.06 -44.44 14.73
C ASP A 91 7.90 -43.33 15.79
N THR A 92 6.88 -43.40 16.67
CA THR A 92 6.67 -42.35 17.67
C THR A 92 7.64 -42.50 18.84
N ARG A 93 8.54 -41.51 18.94
CA ARG A 93 9.44 -41.40 20.09
C ARG A 93 8.86 -40.44 21.09
N PHE A 94 8.64 -40.91 22.31
CA PHE A 94 8.00 -40.11 23.35
C PHE A 94 8.52 -40.50 24.72
N PHE A 95 8.28 -39.65 25.71
CA PHE A 95 8.47 -39.95 27.12
C PHE A 95 7.37 -39.33 27.95
N THR A 96 7.11 -39.90 29.11
CA THR A 96 6.09 -39.42 30.00
C THR A 96 6.69 -39.13 31.40
N VAL A 97 6.08 -38.14 32.07
CA VAL A 97 6.45 -37.74 33.42
C VAL A 97 5.19 -37.57 34.25
N THR A 98 4.99 -38.47 35.18
CA THR A 98 3.84 -38.46 36.12
C THR A 98 4.16 -37.51 37.27
N LEU A 99 3.14 -36.74 37.67
CA LEU A 99 3.23 -35.80 38.78
C LEU A 99 2.35 -36.23 39.95
N THR A 100 2.90 -36.03 41.15
CA THR A 100 2.09 -36.14 42.38
C THR A 100 1.08 -34.98 42.46
N ASP A 101 0.10 -35.04 43.36
CA ASP A 101 -0.86 -33.95 43.61
C ASP A 101 -0.20 -32.62 44.00
N LYS A 102 0.98 -32.69 44.60
CA LYS A 102 1.81 -31.51 44.95
C LYS A 102 2.66 -30.98 43.79
N GLY A 103 2.58 -31.61 42.61
CA GLY A 103 3.33 -31.20 41.41
C GLY A 103 4.81 -31.61 41.43
N THR A 104 5.22 -32.46 42.31
CA THR A 104 6.55 -33.12 42.29
C THR A 104 6.55 -34.30 41.34
N VAL A 105 7.68 -34.59 40.71
CA VAL A 105 7.76 -35.72 39.79
C VAL A 105 7.74 -37.04 40.59
N ASP A 106 6.79 -37.89 40.23
CA ASP A 106 6.63 -39.22 40.80
C ASP A 106 7.36 -40.26 39.94
N GLN A 107 6.95 -40.49 38.73
CA GLN A 107 7.51 -41.47 37.81
C GLN A 107 7.93 -40.83 36.46
N VAL A 108 8.95 -41.39 35.83
CA VAL A 108 9.41 -41.00 34.50
C VAL A 108 9.59 -42.25 33.67
N ASP A 109 8.93 -42.32 32.54
CA ASP A 109 9.11 -43.34 31.52
C ASP A 109 9.82 -42.75 30.29
N THR A 110 11.04 -43.20 30.02
CA THR A 110 11.85 -42.84 28.84
C THR A 110 12.12 -44.07 27.96
N GLY A 111 11.37 -45.18 28.13
CA GLY A 111 11.63 -46.43 27.42
C GLY A 111 11.50 -46.37 25.91
N LYS A 112 10.76 -45.39 25.39
CA LYS A 112 10.55 -45.20 23.93
C LYS A 112 11.42 -44.11 23.33
N ILE A 113 12.39 -43.54 24.08
CA ILE A 113 13.29 -42.50 23.59
C ILE A 113 14.70 -42.65 24.19
N ALA A 114 15.74 -42.66 23.34
CA ALA A 114 17.12 -42.73 23.76
C ALA A 114 17.79 -41.34 23.94
N ALA A 115 17.22 -40.29 23.36
CA ALA A 115 17.80 -38.97 23.32
C ALA A 115 17.60 -38.15 24.60
N VAL A 116 16.74 -38.60 25.53
CA VAL A 116 16.42 -37.90 26.79
C VAL A 116 16.74 -38.78 27.99
N SER A 117 17.55 -38.25 28.87
CA SER A 117 17.82 -38.92 30.18
C SER A 117 16.67 -38.66 31.16
N THR A 118 16.45 -39.56 32.10
CA THR A 118 15.49 -39.40 33.20
C THR A 118 15.67 -38.06 33.93
N LYS A 119 16.92 -37.59 34.07
CA LYS A 119 17.23 -36.31 34.73
C LYS A 119 16.75 -35.12 33.92
N GLU A 120 16.86 -35.14 32.60
CA GLU A 120 16.37 -34.08 31.70
C GLU A 120 14.87 -34.07 31.62
N ALA A 121 14.22 -35.23 31.52
CA ALA A 121 12.76 -35.35 31.55
C ALA A 121 12.16 -34.73 32.83
N LYS A 122 12.77 -35.04 34.00
CA LYS A 122 12.39 -34.40 35.28
C LYS A 122 12.55 -32.89 35.25
N LYS A 123 13.64 -32.38 34.68
CA LYS A 123 13.91 -30.95 34.56
C LYS A 123 12.86 -30.25 33.68
N TYR A 124 12.50 -30.85 32.56
CA TYR A 124 11.44 -30.30 31.65
C TYR A 124 10.10 -30.24 32.37
N ALA A 125 9.65 -31.33 32.99
CA ALA A 125 8.36 -31.36 33.67
C ALA A 125 8.30 -30.36 34.84
N ALA A 126 9.34 -30.28 35.67
CA ALA A 126 9.43 -29.32 36.77
C ALA A 126 9.40 -27.86 36.29
N TYR A 127 10.11 -27.57 35.21
CA TYR A 127 10.09 -26.23 34.59
C TYR A 127 8.69 -25.84 34.09
N LEU A 128 8.04 -26.75 33.36
CA LEU A 128 6.70 -26.50 32.79
C LEU A 128 5.64 -26.37 33.90
N TYR A 129 5.70 -27.23 34.91
CA TYR A 129 4.78 -27.17 36.05
C TYR A 129 4.92 -25.85 36.82
N LYS A 130 6.15 -25.41 37.10
CA LYS A 130 6.42 -24.13 37.76
C LYS A 130 5.87 -22.94 36.96
N LYS A 131 5.85 -23.02 35.65
CA LYS A 131 5.35 -21.99 34.72
C LYS A 131 3.85 -22.13 34.42
N GLN A 132 3.20 -23.19 34.90
CA GLN A 132 1.79 -23.53 34.62
C GLN A 132 1.50 -23.70 33.12
N HIS A 133 2.47 -24.18 32.36
CA HIS A 133 2.29 -24.42 30.92
C HIS A 133 1.71 -25.82 30.72
N THR A 134 0.53 -25.89 30.08
CA THR A 134 -0.19 -27.14 29.86
C THR A 134 0.02 -27.72 28.46
N LEU A 135 0.30 -26.89 27.46
CA LEU A 135 0.47 -27.29 26.07
C LEU A 135 1.53 -26.41 25.40
N GLY A 136 2.37 -26.97 24.53
CA GLY A 136 3.36 -26.20 23.79
C GLY A 136 4.52 -27.02 23.25
N PHE A 137 5.62 -26.34 22.98
CA PHE A 137 6.90 -26.95 22.63
C PHE A 137 7.96 -26.62 23.67
N ILE A 138 8.82 -27.59 23.97
CA ILE A 138 10.04 -27.38 24.70
C ILE A 138 11.18 -28.08 23.95
N SER A 139 12.15 -27.31 23.46
CA SER A 139 13.13 -27.77 22.46
C SER A 139 12.43 -28.35 21.22
N CYS A 140 12.64 -29.58 20.87
CA CYS A 140 12.02 -30.30 19.78
C CYS A 140 10.83 -31.17 20.22
N TYR A 141 10.41 -31.08 21.49
CA TYR A 141 9.33 -31.90 22.05
C TYR A 141 8.03 -31.10 22.10
N ARG A 142 6.96 -31.62 21.47
CA ARG A 142 5.57 -31.19 21.72
C ARG A 142 5.14 -31.81 23.04
N TYR A 143 4.60 -31.02 23.96
CA TYR A 143 4.16 -31.51 25.26
C TYR A 143 2.70 -31.12 25.54
N GLN A 144 2.04 -31.96 26.34
CA GLN A 144 0.73 -31.66 26.90
C GLN A 144 0.64 -32.24 28.32
N LEU A 145 0.05 -31.48 29.23
CA LEU A 145 -0.35 -31.96 30.54
C LEU A 145 -1.75 -32.57 30.42
N VAL A 146 -1.88 -33.86 30.74
CA VAL A 146 -3.13 -34.60 30.70
C VAL A 146 -3.44 -35.17 32.09
N THR A 147 -4.72 -35.41 32.35
CA THR A 147 -5.19 -36.13 33.54
C THR A 147 -5.67 -37.51 33.10
N THR A 148 -5.08 -38.56 33.64
CA THR A 148 -5.41 -39.95 33.33
C THR A 148 -6.65 -40.39 34.09
N GLY A 149 -7.27 -41.53 33.71
CA GLY A 149 -8.49 -42.07 34.34
C GLY A 149 -8.42 -42.19 35.85
N ASP A 150 -7.26 -42.44 36.41
CA ASP A 150 -6.96 -42.51 37.86
C ASP A 150 -6.74 -41.16 38.55
N ASN A 151 -7.15 -40.04 37.88
CA ASN A 151 -6.94 -38.66 38.35
C ASN A 151 -5.46 -38.27 38.52
N THR A 152 -4.56 -39.01 37.92
CA THR A 152 -3.08 -38.75 37.94
C THR A 152 -2.72 -37.75 36.84
N ARG A 153 -1.97 -36.71 37.18
CA ARG A 153 -1.50 -35.72 36.22
C ARG A 153 -0.20 -36.19 35.58
N MET A 154 -0.15 -36.13 34.25
CA MET A 154 1.00 -36.58 33.47
C MET A 154 1.36 -35.59 32.37
N TYR A 155 2.64 -35.26 32.23
CA TYR A 155 3.15 -34.63 31.01
C TYR A 155 3.55 -35.72 30.02
N ILE A 156 3.02 -35.62 28.81
CA ILE A 156 3.40 -36.44 27.67
C ILE A 156 4.25 -35.57 26.74
N PHE A 157 5.39 -36.05 26.33
CA PHE A 157 6.34 -35.39 25.43
C PHE A 157 6.55 -36.23 24.18
N VAL A 158 6.21 -35.70 23.01
CA VAL A 158 6.41 -36.36 21.72
C VAL A 158 7.53 -35.66 20.98
N ASN A 159 8.51 -36.45 20.50
CA ASN A 159 9.60 -35.90 19.69
C ASN A 159 9.14 -35.51 18.32
N CYS A 160 9.27 -34.24 17.98
CA CYS A 160 8.94 -33.63 16.69
C CYS A 160 10.17 -33.12 15.95
N GLU A 161 11.37 -33.58 16.30
CA GLU A 161 12.63 -33.10 15.73
C GLU A 161 12.65 -33.24 14.20
N ARG A 162 12.23 -34.40 13.69
CA ARG A 162 12.19 -34.68 12.25
C ARG A 162 11.22 -33.77 11.53
N GLU A 163 10.01 -33.61 12.07
CA GLU A 163 8.96 -32.76 11.50
C GLU A 163 9.37 -31.28 11.55
N LEU A 164 9.95 -30.83 12.63
CA LEU A 164 10.45 -29.45 12.77
C LEU A 164 11.62 -29.17 11.83
N ASN A 165 12.56 -30.11 11.69
CA ASN A 165 13.67 -29.97 10.74
C ASN A 165 13.16 -29.93 9.29
N THR A 166 12.18 -30.76 8.96
CA THR A 166 11.51 -30.72 7.66
C THR A 166 10.83 -29.37 7.45
N PHE A 167 10.08 -28.88 8.43
CA PHE A 167 9.45 -27.57 8.39
C PHE A 167 10.48 -26.44 8.18
N HIS A 168 11.60 -26.44 8.92
CA HIS A 168 12.66 -25.44 8.75
C HIS A 168 13.30 -25.50 7.36
N THR A 169 13.52 -26.71 6.84
CA THR A 169 14.05 -26.88 5.48
C THR A 169 13.08 -26.33 4.44
N PHE A 170 11.79 -26.63 4.55
CA PHE A 170 10.76 -26.07 3.68
C PHE A 170 10.64 -24.54 3.79
N LEU A 171 10.72 -24.00 5.02
CA LEU A 171 10.70 -22.56 5.26
C LEU A 171 11.87 -21.86 4.57
N LEU A 172 13.09 -22.37 4.74
CA LEU A 172 14.29 -21.81 4.11
C LEU A 172 14.24 -21.95 2.58
N ALA A 173 13.80 -23.09 2.06
CA ALA A 173 13.62 -23.30 0.62
C ALA A 173 12.58 -22.36 0.03
N SER A 174 11.43 -22.19 0.70
CA SER A 174 10.37 -21.29 0.25
C SER A 174 10.82 -19.81 0.21
N ILE A 175 11.58 -19.37 1.20
CA ILE A 175 12.19 -18.04 1.23
C ILE A 175 13.19 -17.89 0.07
N GLY A 176 14.08 -18.87 -0.12
CA GLY A 176 15.09 -18.84 -1.19
C GLY A 176 14.47 -18.77 -2.59
N ILE A 177 13.47 -19.63 -2.85
CA ILE A 177 12.76 -19.66 -4.12
C ILE A 177 11.99 -18.35 -4.35
N SER A 178 11.33 -17.81 -3.32
CA SER A 178 10.60 -16.54 -3.40
C SER A 178 11.52 -15.36 -3.71
N LEU A 179 12.69 -15.30 -3.08
CA LEU A 179 13.69 -14.26 -3.34
C LEU A 179 14.26 -14.37 -4.76
N ALA A 180 14.58 -15.58 -5.21
CA ALA A 180 15.06 -15.83 -6.57
C ALA A 180 13.99 -15.45 -7.62
N GLY A 181 12.74 -15.84 -7.39
CA GLY A 181 11.60 -15.45 -8.23
C GLY A 181 11.39 -13.94 -8.28
N LEU A 182 11.46 -13.26 -7.14
CA LEU A 182 11.32 -11.81 -7.06
C LEU A 182 12.46 -11.09 -7.81
N LEU A 183 13.69 -11.60 -7.71
CA LEU A 183 14.83 -11.08 -8.45
C LEU A 183 14.65 -11.27 -9.97
N LEU A 184 14.20 -12.45 -10.39
CA LEU A 184 13.91 -12.72 -11.81
C LEU A 184 12.86 -11.77 -12.36
N VAL A 185 11.74 -11.62 -11.65
CA VAL A 185 10.68 -10.68 -12.04
C VAL A 185 11.19 -9.24 -12.07
N PHE A 186 12.01 -8.83 -11.10
CA PHE A 186 12.64 -7.51 -11.10
C PHE A 186 13.46 -7.28 -12.38
N LEU A 187 14.31 -8.24 -12.76
CA LEU A 187 15.10 -8.14 -13.98
C LEU A 187 14.22 -8.01 -15.22
N LEU A 188 13.17 -8.85 -15.33
CA LEU A 188 12.22 -8.79 -16.45
C LEU A 188 11.48 -7.44 -16.49
N VAL A 189 10.99 -6.96 -15.36
CA VAL A 189 10.29 -5.66 -15.27
C VAL A 189 11.23 -4.52 -15.65
N VAL A 190 12.49 -4.53 -15.23
CA VAL A 190 13.48 -3.51 -15.62
C VAL A 190 13.77 -3.55 -17.12
N LEU A 191 13.92 -4.74 -17.69
CA LEU A 191 14.17 -4.92 -19.14
C LEU A 191 12.98 -4.42 -19.97
N PHE A 192 11.77 -4.82 -19.63
CA PHE A 192 10.56 -4.51 -20.42
C PHE A 192 9.93 -3.15 -20.08
N SER A 193 10.24 -2.55 -18.92
CA SER A 193 9.66 -1.25 -18.50
C SER A 193 9.92 -0.12 -19.48
N GLY A 194 11.06 -0.15 -20.17
CA GLY A 194 11.38 0.82 -21.22
C GLY A 194 10.44 0.72 -22.42
N MET A 195 10.14 -0.50 -22.86
CA MET A 195 9.26 -0.76 -24.00
C MET A 195 7.82 -0.34 -23.73
N LEU A 196 7.33 -0.54 -22.48
CA LEU A 196 5.97 -0.18 -22.08
C LEU A 196 5.79 1.33 -21.86
N VAL A 197 6.79 2.00 -21.30
CA VAL A 197 6.69 3.43 -20.94
C VAL A 197 7.00 4.35 -22.15
N LYS A 198 7.85 3.92 -23.07
CA LYS A 198 8.27 4.72 -24.23
C LYS A 198 7.09 5.17 -25.12
N PRO A 199 6.15 4.30 -25.56
CA PRO A 199 5.02 4.71 -26.39
C PRO A 199 4.12 5.75 -25.73
N VAL A 200 3.88 5.61 -24.42
CA VAL A 200 3.05 6.55 -23.64
C VAL A 200 3.73 7.93 -23.60
N ALA A 201 5.04 7.94 -23.37
CA ALA A 201 5.81 9.17 -23.36
C ALA A 201 5.87 9.85 -24.74
N GLU A 202 6.08 9.07 -25.80
CA GLU A 202 6.05 9.59 -27.18
C GLU A 202 4.69 10.13 -27.58
N SER A 203 3.60 9.45 -27.19
CA SER A 203 2.23 9.92 -27.42
C SER A 203 1.97 11.26 -26.73
N TYR A 204 2.41 11.39 -25.47
CA TYR A 204 2.27 12.62 -24.70
C TYR A 204 3.07 13.78 -25.33
N GLU A 205 4.29 13.53 -25.77
CA GLU A 205 5.11 14.54 -26.48
C GLU A 205 4.51 14.95 -27.82
N LYS A 206 3.95 14.00 -28.57
CA LYS A 206 3.24 14.29 -29.83
C LYS A 206 1.99 15.15 -29.59
N GLN A 207 1.18 14.81 -28.58
CA GLN A 207 0.01 15.58 -28.21
C GLN A 207 0.37 17.01 -27.84
N LYS A 208 1.45 17.19 -27.10
CA LYS A 208 1.96 18.49 -26.71
C LYS A 208 2.40 19.35 -27.91
N ARG A 209 3.23 18.77 -28.77
CA ARG A 209 3.64 19.45 -30.02
C ARG A 209 2.43 19.85 -30.86
N PHE A 210 1.47 18.94 -31.01
CA PHE A 210 0.23 19.22 -31.75
C PHE A 210 -0.50 20.43 -31.16
N ILE A 211 -0.63 20.56 -29.83
CA ILE A 211 -1.28 21.72 -29.20
C ILE A 211 -0.51 23.02 -29.48
N THR A 212 0.82 22.97 -29.39
CA THR A 212 1.67 24.16 -29.65
C THR A 212 1.59 24.58 -31.12
N ASP A 213 1.73 23.63 -32.04
CA ASP A 213 1.69 23.90 -33.49
C ASP A 213 0.30 24.40 -33.92
N ALA A 214 -0.77 23.71 -33.47
CA ALA A 214 -2.15 24.14 -33.73
C ALA A 214 -2.42 25.55 -33.23
N SER A 215 -1.85 25.92 -32.06
CA SER A 215 -2.05 27.26 -31.52
C SER A 215 -1.33 28.34 -32.36
N HIS A 216 -0.14 28.05 -32.89
CA HIS A 216 0.53 28.94 -33.83
C HIS A 216 -0.24 29.06 -35.14
N GLU A 217 -0.73 27.95 -35.69
CA GLU A 217 -1.51 27.91 -36.93
C GLU A 217 -2.88 28.62 -36.79
N ILE A 218 -3.45 28.69 -35.59
CA ILE A 218 -4.70 29.45 -35.31
C ILE A 218 -4.41 30.94 -35.10
N LYS A 219 -3.26 31.29 -34.48
CA LYS A 219 -2.94 32.68 -34.18
C LYS A 219 -2.73 33.50 -35.44
N THR A 220 -2.12 32.94 -36.46
CA THR A 220 -1.82 33.63 -37.74
C THR A 220 -3.13 34.11 -38.47
N PRO A 221 -4.13 33.26 -38.77
CA PRO A 221 -5.38 33.69 -39.39
C PRO A 221 -6.19 34.64 -38.49
N LEU A 222 -6.16 34.46 -37.15
CA LEU A 222 -6.83 35.44 -36.27
C LEU A 222 -6.19 36.82 -36.38
N THR A 223 -4.87 36.94 -36.47
CA THR A 223 -4.17 38.22 -36.65
C THR A 223 -4.54 38.85 -37.98
N ILE A 224 -4.68 38.09 -39.08
CA ILE A 224 -5.12 38.59 -40.39
C ILE A 224 -6.56 39.09 -40.36
N ILE A 225 -7.45 38.34 -39.70
CA ILE A 225 -8.86 38.74 -39.57
C ILE A 225 -8.96 40.00 -38.71
N ASP A 226 -8.15 40.14 -37.66
CA ASP A 226 -8.11 41.33 -36.81
C ASP A 226 -7.66 42.57 -37.65
N ALA A 227 -6.54 42.44 -38.38
CA ALA A 227 -6.07 43.50 -39.26
C ALA A 227 -7.05 43.91 -40.36
N ASN A 228 -7.72 42.90 -40.99
CA ASN A 228 -8.72 43.20 -41.99
C ASN A 228 -9.98 43.91 -41.36
N THR A 229 -10.37 43.56 -40.17
CA THR A 229 -11.45 44.20 -39.43
C THR A 229 -11.06 45.65 -39.09
N GLU A 230 -9.82 45.89 -38.70
CA GLU A 230 -9.32 47.24 -38.45
C GLU A 230 -9.34 48.13 -39.70
N VAL A 231 -8.92 47.59 -40.87
CA VAL A 231 -9.01 48.30 -42.14
C VAL A 231 -10.45 48.64 -42.51
N LEU A 232 -11.41 47.71 -42.26
CA LEU A 232 -12.83 47.97 -42.47
C LEU A 232 -13.38 49.10 -41.58
N GLU A 233 -12.93 49.14 -40.32
CA GLU A 233 -13.28 50.22 -39.38
C GLU A 233 -12.68 51.58 -39.81
N MET A 234 -11.45 51.61 -40.32
CA MET A 234 -10.82 52.82 -40.81
C MET A 234 -11.50 53.39 -42.07
N THR A 235 -12.00 52.54 -42.96
CA THR A 235 -12.62 52.96 -44.23
C THR A 235 -14.13 53.20 -44.13
N GLY A 236 -14.84 52.45 -43.34
CA GLY A 236 -16.32 52.49 -43.24
C GLY A 236 -16.86 52.96 -41.90
N GLY A 237 -15.99 53.27 -40.94
CA GLY A 237 -16.36 53.55 -39.56
C GLY A 237 -16.65 52.29 -38.71
N GLU A 238 -16.56 52.45 -37.42
CA GLU A 238 -16.87 51.38 -36.46
C GLU A 238 -18.37 51.07 -36.49
N ASN A 239 -18.72 49.81 -36.69
CA ASN A 239 -20.10 49.35 -36.63
C ASN A 239 -20.27 48.16 -35.68
N GLN A 240 -21.52 47.78 -35.39
CA GLN A 240 -21.82 46.71 -34.45
C GLN A 240 -21.20 45.36 -34.86
N TRP A 241 -21.07 45.10 -36.15
CA TRP A 241 -20.52 43.84 -36.66
C TRP A 241 -19.01 43.76 -36.51
N THR A 242 -18.30 44.84 -36.88
CA THR A 242 -16.82 44.90 -36.72
C THR A 242 -16.41 44.82 -35.25
N LYS A 243 -17.15 45.50 -34.37
CA LYS A 243 -16.97 45.44 -32.92
C LYS A 243 -17.21 44.06 -32.35
N SER A 244 -18.24 43.36 -32.82
CA SER A 244 -18.52 41.97 -32.45
C SER A 244 -17.41 41.02 -32.91
N THR A 245 -16.94 41.18 -34.18
CA THR A 245 -15.85 40.36 -34.75
C THR A 245 -14.57 40.51 -33.95
N ARG A 246 -14.13 41.73 -33.66
CA ARG A 246 -12.95 42.02 -32.82
C ARG A 246 -13.03 41.36 -31.43
N LYS A 247 -14.23 41.46 -30.83
CA LYS A 247 -14.47 40.81 -29.53
C LYS A 247 -14.29 39.29 -29.61
N GLN A 248 -14.74 38.63 -30.69
CA GLN A 248 -14.54 37.19 -30.86
C GLN A 248 -13.09 36.82 -31.15
N ILE A 249 -12.41 37.63 -31.96
CA ILE A 249 -10.97 37.44 -32.22
C ILE A 249 -10.14 37.50 -30.90
N ALA A 250 -10.36 38.56 -30.12
CA ALA A 250 -9.69 38.72 -28.84
C ALA A 250 -9.99 37.53 -27.90
N ARG A 251 -11.23 37.03 -27.91
CA ARG A 251 -11.60 35.84 -27.13
C ARG A 251 -10.88 34.58 -27.60
N LEU A 252 -10.82 34.32 -28.91
CA LEU A 252 -10.15 33.16 -29.48
C LEU A 252 -8.64 33.22 -29.24
N THR A 253 -8.02 34.38 -29.39
CA THR A 253 -6.62 34.60 -29.08
C THR A 253 -6.30 34.26 -27.61
N SER A 254 -7.10 34.78 -26.69
CA SER A 254 -6.95 34.47 -25.26
C SER A 254 -7.13 32.99 -24.95
N LEU A 255 -8.06 32.30 -25.62
CA LEU A 255 -8.27 30.86 -25.44
C LEU A 255 -7.07 30.05 -25.95
N THR A 256 -6.49 30.40 -27.11
CA THR A 256 -5.30 29.73 -27.65
C THR A 256 -4.06 29.95 -26.77
N GLU A 257 -3.88 31.15 -26.24
CA GLU A 257 -2.80 31.45 -25.30
C GLU A 257 -2.91 30.66 -24.00
N LYS A 258 -4.13 30.57 -23.44
CA LYS A 258 -4.40 29.72 -22.26
C LYS A 258 -4.14 28.24 -22.54
N LEU A 259 -4.46 27.74 -23.73
CA LEU A 259 -4.21 26.35 -24.12
C LEU A 259 -2.72 26.04 -24.22
N VAL A 260 -1.91 26.93 -24.85
CA VAL A 260 -0.46 26.82 -24.91
C VAL A 260 0.16 26.85 -23.52
N PHE A 261 -0.34 27.77 -22.68
CA PHE A 261 0.15 27.90 -21.32
C PHE A 261 -0.08 26.62 -20.52
N LEU A 262 -1.29 26.05 -20.54
CA LEU A 262 -1.58 24.77 -19.87
C LEU A 262 -0.68 23.63 -20.40
N SER A 263 -0.49 23.54 -21.71
CA SER A 263 0.40 22.54 -22.32
C SER A 263 1.85 22.68 -21.87
N ARG A 264 2.32 23.91 -21.60
CA ARG A 264 3.68 24.18 -21.12
C ARG A 264 3.85 23.96 -19.62
N MET A 265 2.80 24.25 -18.83
CA MET A 265 2.85 24.10 -17.36
C MET A 265 3.02 22.65 -16.90
N ASP A 266 2.61 21.67 -17.71
CA ASP A 266 2.83 20.24 -17.46
C ASP A 266 4.31 19.80 -17.62
N GLU A 267 5.22 20.70 -17.98
CA GLU A 267 6.65 20.41 -18.02
C GLU A 267 7.29 20.48 -16.61
N GLU A 268 7.49 19.31 -16.00
CA GLU A 268 8.42 19.20 -14.84
C GLU A 268 9.88 19.64 -15.21
N SER A 269 10.17 19.85 -16.48
CA SER A 269 11.49 20.17 -17.01
C SER A 269 11.63 21.59 -17.56
N THR A 270 10.57 22.41 -17.53
CA THR A 270 10.76 23.83 -17.76
C THR A 270 11.64 24.33 -16.62
N GLN A 271 12.91 24.57 -16.89
CA GLN A 271 13.77 25.32 -15.99
C GLN A 271 13.16 26.72 -15.91
N LEU A 272 12.19 26.87 -14.99
CA LEU A 272 11.69 28.19 -14.64
C LEU A 272 12.89 28.96 -14.13
N GLU A 273 13.22 30.06 -14.77
CA GLU A 273 14.24 30.98 -14.25
C GLU A 273 13.72 31.44 -12.87
N MET A 274 14.39 30.95 -11.85
CA MET A 274 14.09 31.31 -10.47
C MET A 274 15.03 32.48 -10.10
N THR A 275 14.45 33.64 -9.87
CA THR A 275 15.17 34.87 -9.50
C THR A 275 14.59 35.48 -8.24
N ASP A 276 15.39 36.26 -7.53
CA ASP A 276 14.89 37.09 -6.45
C ASP A 276 14.26 38.34 -7.04
N PHE A 277 12.98 38.59 -6.72
CA PHE A 277 12.23 39.75 -7.19
C PHE A 277 11.33 40.33 -6.11
N ALA A 278 10.93 41.60 -6.27
CA ALA A 278 9.97 42.29 -5.42
C ALA A 278 8.56 41.78 -5.69
N ILE A 279 8.12 40.79 -4.96
CA ILE A 279 6.82 40.14 -5.17
C ILE A 279 5.65 41.10 -4.88
N SER A 280 5.80 42.03 -3.92
CA SER A 280 4.78 43.03 -3.62
C SER A 280 4.49 43.88 -4.84
N ASP A 281 5.53 44.38 -5.51
CA ASP A 281 5.41 45.20 -6.70
C ASP A 281 4.81 44.41 -7.86
N ALA A 282 5.26 43.16 -8.05
CA ALA A 282 4.72 42.29 -9.08
C ALA A 282 3.20 42.01 -8.88
N VAL A 283 2.75 41.86 -7.62
CA VAL A 283 1.32 41.68 -7.31
C VAL A 283 0.54 42.96 -7.53
N ILE A 284 1.06 44.12 -7.09
CA ILE A 284 0.45 45.45 -7.26
C ILE A 284 0.27 45.74 -8.76
N ASP A 285 1.36 45.69 -9.54
CA ASP A 285 1.33 45.97 -10.98
C ASP A 285 0.32 45.11 -11.73
N THR A 286 0.19 43.84 -11.32
CA THR A 286 -0.75 42.90 -11.92
C THR A 286 -2.20 43.16 -11.50
N ALA A 287 -2.42 43.60 -10.24
CA ALA A 287 -3.75 43.81 -9.70
C ALA A 287 -4.35 45.18 -10.05
N GLU A 288 -3.55 46.21 -10.21
CA GLU A 288 -3.98 47.58 -10.45
C GLU A 288 -4.91 47.75 -11.70
N PRO A 289 -4.61 47.13 -12.89
CA PRO A 289 -5.54 47.17 -14.02
C PRO A 289 -6.88 46.53 -13.75
N PHE A 290 -6.97 45.56 -12.84
CA PHE A 290 -8.20 44.90 -12.47
C PHE A 290 -9.12 45.79 -11.63
N VAL A 291 -8.62 46.84 -10.96
CA VAL A 291 -9.47 47.81 -10.23
C VAL A 291 -10.39 48.53 -11.23
N SER A 292 -9.80 49.06 -12.33
CA SER A 292 -10.56 49.69 -13.39
C SER A 292 -11.47 48.71 -14.14
N TYR A 293 -11.00 47.48 -14.36
CA TYR A 293 -11.77 46.42 -15.00
C TYR A 293 -12.98 46.01 -14.15
N ALA A 294 -12.82 45.85 -12.84
CA ALA A 294 -13.91 45.55 -11.92
C ALA A 294 -14.96 46.73 -11.88
N ALA A 295 -14.48 47.96 -11.79
CA ALA A 295 -15.34 49.17 -11.81
C ALA A 295 -16.17 49.27 -13.10
N SER A 296 -15.59 48.94 -14.27
CA SER A 296 -16.33 48.88 -15.53
C SER A 296 -17.46 47.84 -15.55
N ARG A 297 -17.40 46.87 -14.66
CA ARG A 297 -18.43 45.82 -14.44
C ARG A 297 -19.35 46.12 -13.25
N GLY A 298 -19.32 47.33 -12.69
CA GLY A 298 -20.10 47.71 -11.50
C GLY A 298 -19.64 47.06 -10.18
N LYS A 299 -18.39 46.55 -10.13
CA LYS A 299 -17.85 45.85 -8.98
C LYS A 299 -16.74 46.65 -8.34
N THR A 300 -16.47 46.44 -7.06
CA THR A 300 -15.42 47.12 -6.32
C THR A 300 -14.33 46.13 -5.94
N LEU A 301 -13.08 46.43 -6.32
CA LEU A 301 -11.89 45.65 -5.91
C LEU A 301 -11.07 46.43 -4.91
N GLU A 302 -10.87 45.88 -3.70
CA GLU A 302 -10.01 46.40 -2.66
C GLU A 302 -8.67 45.61 -2.68
N LEU A 303 -7.56 46.36 -2.63
CA LEU A 303 -6.22 45.78 -2.58
C LEU A 303 -5.61 46.03 -1.20
N ASP A 304 -5.16 44.98 -0.53
CA ASP A 304 -4.47 45.04 0.76
C ASP A 304 -3.18 44.21 0.63
N ILE A 305 -2.10 44.86 0.22
CA ILE A 305 -0.84 44.25 -0.14
C ILE A 305 0.25 44.79 0.75
N ALA A 306 0.93 43.92 1.51
CA ALA A 306 2.07 44.28 2.32
C ALA A 306 3.22 44.73 1.42
N PRO A 307 3.85 45.90 1.69
CA PRO A 307 4.97 46.40 0.89
C PRO A 307 6.28 45.62 1.15
N ASP A 308 7.26 45.85 0.28
CA ASP A 308 8.66 45.44 0.45
C ASP A 308 8.91 43.93 0.68
N LEU A 309 8.01 43.08 0.20
CA LEU A 309 8.23 41.64 0.24
C LEU A 309 9.01 41.16 -1.00
N THR A 310 10.00 40.30 -0.76
CA THR A 310 10.80 39.67 -1.82
C THR A 310 10.53 38.16 -1.84
N TYR A 311 10.65 37.56 -3.00
CA TYR A 311 10.45 36.13 -3.19
C TYR A 311 11.44 35.56 -4.22
N HIS A 312 11.97 34.35 -3.92
CA HIS A 312 12.78 33.61 -4.87
C HIS A 312 11.90 32.69 -5.70
N GLY A 313 11.64 33.06 -6.94
CA GLY A 313 10.68 32.34 -7.78
C GLY A 313 10.68 32.83 -9.22
N ASN A 314 9.70 32.37 -10.00
CA ASN A 314 9.46 32.88 -11.34
C ASN A 314 8.38 33.97 -11.31
N GLU A 315 8.79 35.21 -11.55
CA GLU A 315 7.91 36.37 -11.53
C GLU A 315 6.74 36.24 -12.51
N GLY A 316 7.00 35.78 -13.74
CA GLY A 316 5.97 35.62 -14.77
C GLY A 316 4.85 34.64 -14.35
N CYS A 317 5.22 33.53 -13.70
CA CYS A 317 4.24 32.58 -13.18
C CYS A 317 3.41 33.19 -12.04
N ILE A 318 3.99 33.98 -11.17
CA ILE A 318 3.26 34.66 -10.08
C ILE A 318 2.29 35.70 -10.65
N ARG A 319 2.76 36.58 -11.57
CA ARG A 319 1.90 37.58 -12.24
C ARG A 319 0.73 36.90 -12.94
N GLN A 320 0.95 35.79 -13.60
CA GLN A 320 -0.11 35.04 -14.27
C GLN A 320 -1.09 34.38 -13.27
N CYS A 321 -0.59 33.84 -12.16
CA CYS A 321 -1.44 33.30 -11.10
C CYS A 321 -2.38 34.38 -10.55
N VAL A 322 -1.84 35.55 -10.21
CA VAL A 322 -2.63 36.71 -9.72
C VAL A 322 -3.68 37.14 -10.73
N SER A 323 -3.30 37.26 -12.00
CA SER A 323 -4.21 37.64 -13.09
C SER A 323 -5.35 36.63 -13.25
N LEU A 324 -5.07 35.32 -13.22
CA LEU A 324 -6.10 34.28 -13.32
C LEU A 324 -7.07 34.29 -12.15
N LEU A 325 -6.58 34.49 -10.93
CA LEU A 325 -7.40 34.56 -9.72
C LEU A 325 -8.32 35.77 -9.75
N LEU A 326 -7.81 36.94 -10.16
CA LEU A 326 -8.59 38.17 -10.27
C LEU A 326 -9.61 38.10 -11.41
N ASP A 327 -9.26 37.56 -12.60
CA ASP A 327 -10.20 37.33 -13.68
C ASP A 327 -11.36 36.44 -13.23
N ASN A 328 -11.07 35.35 -12.55
CA ASN A 328 -12.08 34.47 -11.99
C ASN A 328 -12.97 35.20 -10.96
N ALA A 329 -12.36 35.96 -10.05
CA ALA A 329 -13.11 36.70 -9.04
C ALA A 329 -14.05 37.73 -9.67
N VAL A 330 -13.60 38.51 -10.68
CA VAL A 330 -14.44 39.47 -11.41
C VAL A 330 -15.55 38.74 -12.18
N LYS A 331 -15.27 37.60 -12.79
CA LYS A 331 -16.22 36.87 -13.61
C LYS A 331 -17.35 36.24 -12.78
N TYR A 332 -17.01 35.64 -11.64
CA TYR A 332 -17.96 34.86 -10.84
C TYR A 332 -18.56 35.59 -9.66
N SER A 333 -18.18 36.85 -9.39
CA SER A 333 -18.87 37.67 -8.38
C SER A 333 -20.25 38.13 -8.83
N THR A 334 -21.15 38.35 -7.88
CA THR A 334 -22.49 38.90 -8.10
C THR A 334 -22.46 40.31 -8.71
N GLU A 335 -23.58 40.78 -9.24
CA GLU A 335 -23.76 42.18 -9.69
C GLU A 335 -23.54 43.10 -8.47
N ASN A 336 -22.82 44.21 -8.66
CA ASN A 336 -22.38 45.13 -7.62
C ASN A 336 -21.56 44.49 -6.50
N GLY A 337 -20.93 43.33 -6.81
CA GLY A 337 -20.16 42.52 -5.87
C GLY A 337 -18.87 43.21 -5.42
N LYS A 338 -18.43 42.84 -4.24
CA LYS A 338 -17.14 43.28 -3.68
C LYS A 338 -16.10 42.17 -3.88
N LEU A 339 -14.90 42.59 -4.25
CA LEU A 339 -13.72 41.73 -4.37
C LEU A 339 -12.62 42.28 -3.45
N ARG A 340 -11.83 41.40 -2.91
CA ARG A 340 -10.68 41.78 -2.11
C ARG A 340 -9.51 40.88 -2.43
N LEU A 341 -8.36 41.48 -2.71
CA LEU A 341 -7.09 40.78 -2.79
C LEU A 341 -6.26 41.17 -1.56
N THR A 342 -5.85 40.19 -0.78
CA THR A 342 -4.92 40.37 0.34
C THR A 342 -3.63 39.61 0.08
N PHE A 343 -2.51 40.27 0.36
CA PHE A 343 -1.19 39.64 0.24
C PHE A 343 -0.30 40.04 1.41
N HIS A 344 -0.03 39.06 2.28
CA HIS A 344 0.71 39.29 3.53
C HIS A 344 1.69 38.17 3.83
N LYS A 345 2.70 38.45 4.64
CA LYS A 345 3.59 37.44 5.22
C LYS A 345 2.99 36.89 6.50
N GLN A 346 2.75 35.59 6.53
CA GLN A 346 2.28 34.85 7.70
C GLN A 346 3.36 33.88 8.18
N GLY A 347 4.12 34.28 9.20
CA GLY A 347 5.27 33.51 9.68
C GLY A 347 6.35 33.36 8.61
N ARG A 348 6.59 32.15 8.10
CA ARG A 348 7.54 31.86 7.01
C ARG A 348 6.91 31.79 5.63
N ALA A 349 5.60 31.86 5.53
CA ALA A 349 4.89 31.77 4.26
C ALA A 349 4.40 33.13 3.78
N LEU A 350 4.36 33.33 2.46
CA LEU A 350 3.66 34.44 1.82
C LEU A 350 2.28 33.91 1.41
N THR A 351 1.24 34.61 1.85
CA THR A 351 -0.15 34.21 1.63
C THR A 351 -0.84 35.25 0.75
N LEU A 352 -1.33 34.81 -0.40
CA LEU A 352 -2.16 35.59 -1.31
C LEU A 352 -3.57 35.03 -1.26
N THR A 353 -4.55 35.87 -0.97
CA THR A 353 -5.96 35.50 -0.93
C THR A 353 -6.78 36.41 -1.82
N VAL A 354 -7.61 35.84 -2.67
CA VAL A 354 -8.58 36.58 -3.47
C VAL A 354 -9.97 36.13 -3.01
N TRP A 355 -10.75 37.07 -2.55
CA TRP A 355 -12.12 36.85 -2.09
C TRP A 355 -13.11 37.62 -2.96
N ASN A 356 -14.28 37.05 -3.22
CA ASN A 356 -15.36 37.69 -3.95
C ASN A 356 -16.74 37.33 -3.36
N THR A 357 -17.68 38.20 -3.48
CA THR A 357 -19.09 37.92 -3.18
C THR A 357 -19.66 36.96 -4.24
N THR A 358 -20.26 35.86 -3.81
CA THR A 358 -20.95 34.85 -4.65
C THR A 358 -22.45 34.92 -4.42
#